data_d74b15b22d0e66e20cefd2d9a4ae40af
#
_entry.id   d74b15b22d0e66e20cefd2d9a4ae40af
#
_cell.length_a   1.000
_cell.length_b   1.000
_cell.length_c   1.000
_cell.angle_alpha   90.00
_cell.angle_beta   90.00
_cell.angle_gamma   90.00
#
_symmetry.space_group_name_H-M   'P 1'
#
loop_
_entity.id
_entity.type
_entity.pdbx_description
1 polymer ?
#
loop_
_entity_poly.entity_id
_entity_poly.type
_entity_poly.pdbx_seq_one_letter_code
_entity_poly.pdbx_strand_id
1 'polypeptide(L)'
;MNSVSRRWFLTATAATTLSVTVAGCGSSGSSTSSPTGNVDFWTLQDPTNSVQKAAVGTFNSAGKGKVSMTVIATDGYKDKLRTAMGSAKMPGVFFSWGGGSLNDYVTAGKLVTLDTALESHFLPSALAAGKVGGKLVGIPCRGTQPVFLFYNKKLFADAGVEPPTTYAELQNLVKVFKGKGVTPFALAGNASSSWTELMWVEYLVDRLAGPELFDKIQGGDWSQWKDPAILKTAQMIKELVDSGAFGKKFGSVNYGAGGTSTLLNKGKAAMVLMGSWEYATQLAEAPDFAKNGLGYVAFPSVEGGKGDAANVVGNPTNYLSVTTSAAKQTATDFLKTTYSDSYVQGLVEKGEVPVTSNAAQYLTKAADPAYAQFQYDLVQKAPSFTQSWDQALGLTLGTPLLTEIQKLFNGQSSPEQFVSAVLAIKK
;
A
#
# COMPACT_ATOMS: atom_id res chain seq x y z
N MET A 1 47.75 15.34 -43.08
CA MET A 1 48.78 16.41 -43.04
C MET A 1 48.82 16.94 -41.63
N ASN A 2 50.01 16.73 -41.00
CA ASN A 2 50.65 17.42 -39.85
C ASN A 2 49.88 17.39 -38.48
N SER A 3 50.21 16.57 -37.48
CA SER A 3 51.48 16.30 -36.71
C SER A 3 52.14 17.57 -36.16
N VAL A 4 52.40 17.56 -34.84
CA VAL A 4 53.58 18.03 -34.06
C VAL A 4 53.11 18.33 -32.63
N SER A 5 53.37 17.60 -31.61
CA SER A 5 54.57 17.14 -30.85
C SER A 5 55.08 18.18 -29.83
N ARG A 6 55.09 17.73 -28.55
CA ARG A 6 56.18 17.74 -27.52
C ARG A 6 56.91 19.04 -27.18
N ARG A 7 56.98 19.42 -25.91
CA ARG A 7 58.17 19.21 -25.00
C ARG A 7 58.18 20.27 -23.88
N TRP A 8 58.29 19.82 -22.64
CA TRP A 8 59.35 19.98 -21.65
C TRP A 8 59.68 21.40 -21.16
N PHE A 9 59.54 21.58 -19.82
CA PHE A 9 60.65 22.14 -19.02
C PHE A 9 60.58 21.69 -17.56
N LEU A 10 61.64 21.09 -17.09
CA LEU A 10 62.02 20.79 -15.70
C LEU A 10 62.83 21.98 -15.13
N THR A 11 62.64 22.31 -13.85
CA THR A 11 63.64 22.81 -12.88
C THR A 11 62.99 22.79 -11.49
N ALA A 12 63.35 22.03 -10.57
CA ALA A 12 64.44 21.82 -9.67
C ALA A 12 64.37 22.72 -8.40
N THR A 13 64.15 22.03 -7.27
CA THR A 13 64.74 22.09 -5.93
C THR A 13 64.52 23.29 -5.01
N ALA A 14 63.86 23.03 -3.85
CA ALA A 14 64.46 23.35 -2.53
C ALA A 14 63.78 22.52 -1.44
N ALA A 15 64.53 21.71 -0.74
CA ALA A 15 64.13 20.90 0.38
C ALA A 15 64.06 21.78 1.65
N THR A 16 62.94 21.66 2.41
CA THR A 16 62.91 22.04 3.81
C THR A 16 62.19 20.92 4.59
N THR A 17 62.98 20.18 5.32
CA THR A 17 62.54 19.14 6.25
C THR A 17 61.83 19.79 7.46
N LEU A 18 60.53 19.53 7.59
CA LEU A 18 59.84 19.70 8.89
C LEU A 18 59.34 18.31 9.32
N SER A 19 59.92 17.84 10.40
CA SER A 19 59.55 16.63 11.10
C SER A 19 58.19 16.84 11.73
N VAL A 20 57.13 16.17 11.27
CA VAL A 20 55.86 16.06 11.96
C VAL A 20 55.72 14.63 12.44
N THR A 21 55.72 14.47 13.74
CA THR A 21 55.39 13.25 14.48
C THR A 21 53.98 12.80 14.10
N VAL A 22 53.87 11.68 13.42
CA VAL A 22 52.57 11.00 13.19
C VAL A 22 52.26 10.19 14.43
N ALA A 23 51.41 10.77 15.32
CA ALA A 23 50.66 9.98 16.29
C ALA A 23 49.56 9.22 15.56
N GLY A 24 49.77 7.91 15.30
CA GLY A 24 48.77 7.03 14.79
C GLY A 24 47.68 6.79 15.81
N CYS A 25 46.49 7.38 15.64
CA CYS A 25 45.25 6.90 16.22
C CYS A 25 44.45 6.28 15.09
N GLY A 26 44.52 4.97 14.99
CA GLY A 26 43.55 4.19 14.23
C GLY A 26 42.17 4.30 14.92
N SER A 27 41.33 5.19 14.46
CA SER A 27 39.90 5.16 14.77
C SER A 27 39.21 4.50 13.59
N SER A 28 38.89 3.21 13.72
CA SER A 28 37.83 2.58 12.96
C SER A 28 36.54 3.38 13.26
N GLY A 29 36.24 4.34 12.39
CA GLY A 29 35.05 5.15 12.47
C GLY A 29 33.82 4.29 12.17
N SER A 30 33.24 3.69 13.20
CA SER A 30 31.82 3.41 13.20
C SER A 30 31.11 4.77 13.11
N SER A 31 30.47 5.05 11.99
CA SER A 31 29.61 6.22 11.82
C SER A 31 28.38 6.04 12.73
N THR A 32 28.54 6.38 14.03
CA THR A 32 27.41 6.57 14.92
C THR A 32 26.67 7.82 14.45
N SER A 33 25.50 7.61 13.80
CA SER A 33 24.60 8.70 13.48
C SER A 33 24.34 9.52 14.75
N SER A 34 24.48 10.85 14.68
CA SER A 34 24.13 11.72 15.80
C SER A 34 22.71 11.45 16.26
N PRO A 35 22.43 11.38 17.58
CA PRO A 35 21.08 11.08 18.07
C PRO A 35 20.05 12.11 17.62
N THR A 36 20.47 13.37 17.37
CA THR A 36 19.65 14.47 16.86
C THR A 36 20.22 14.98 15.53
N GLY A 37 19.38 15.45 14.63
CA GLY A 37 19.82 15.96 13.32
C GLY A 37 18.68 16.07 12.32
N ASN A 38 19.03 16.21 11.04
CA ASN A 38 18.07 16.22 9.96
C ASN A 38 17.61 14.79 9.61
N VAL A 39 16.31 14.63 9.34
CA VAL A 39 15.69 13.37 8.94
C VAL A 39 14.98 13.56 7.61
N ASP A 40 15.31 12.75 6.62
CA ASP A 40 14.54 12.65 5.36
C ASP A 40 13.39 11.66 5.56
N PHE A 41 12.16 12.13 5.32
CA PHE A 41 10.93 11.35 5.43
C PHE A 41 10.36 11.09 4.04
N TRP A 42 10.33 9.83 3.62
CA TRP A 42 9.73 9.42 2.36
C TRP A 42 8.33 8.87 2.54
N THR A 43 7.40 9.41 1.74
CA THR A 43 6.02 8.93 1.68
C THR A 43 5.53 8.86 0.25
N LEU A 44 4.53 8.03 -0.02
CA LEU A 44 3.89 7.96 -1.33
C LEU A 44 2.94 9.15 -1.54
N GLN A 45 2.67 9.50 -2.79
CA GLN A 45 1.72 10.54 -3.16
C GLN A 45 0.28 10.09 -2.88
N ASP A 46 -0.45 10.88 -2.08
CA ASP A 46 -1.73 10.49 -1.53
C ASP A 46 -2.47 11.74 -1.00
N PRO A 47 -3.83 11.79 -1.01
CA PRO A 47 -4.59 12.93 -0.50
C PRO A 47 -4.29 13.32 0.97
N THR A 48 -3.81 12.36 1.78
CA THR A 48 -3.44 12.61 3.19
C THR A 48 -2.06 13.25 3.36
N ASN A 49 -1.29 13.46 2.29
CA ASN A 49 0.01 14.15 2.37
C ASN A 49 -0.11 15.57 2.99
N SER A 50 -1.27 16.22 2.87
CA SER A 50 -1.52 17.49 3.55
C SER A 50 -1.44 17.38 5.07
N VAL A 51 -1.92 16.28 5.65
CA VAL A 51 -1.87 15.99 7.10
C VAL A 51 -0.43 15.73 7.52
N GLN A 52 0.30 14.89 6.77
CA GLN A 52 1.72 14.62 7.01
C GLN A 52 2.57 15.89 6.91
N LYS A 53 2.30 16.74 5.91
CA LYS A 53 3.00 18.02 5.73
C LYS A 53 2.75 18.98 6.90
N ALA A 54 1.52 19.04 7.41
CA ALA A 54 1.18 19.84 8.58
C ALA A 54 1.93 19.33 9.83
N ALA A 55 2.00 18.00 10.04
CA ALA A 55 2.74 17.39 11.12
C ALA A 55 4.25 17.70 11.05
N VAL A 56 4.84 17.64 9.85
CA VAL A 56 6.24 18.04 9.62
C VAL A 56 6.45 19.52 9.97
N GLY A 57 5.53 20.39 9.55
CA GLY A 57 5.59 21.83 9.88
C GLY A 57 5.56 22.06 11.38
N THR A 58 4.61 21.47 12.09
CA THR A 58 4.47 21.57 13.55
C THR A 58 5.71 21.04 14.28
N PHE A 59 6.21 19.86 13.86
CA PHE A 59 7.41 19.27 14.45
C PHE A 59 8.63 20.18 14.28
N ASN A 60 8.86 20.69 13.08
CA ASN A 60 10.00 21.57 12.78
C ASN A 60 9.93 22.89 13.55
N SER A 61 8.73 23.44 13.73
CA SER A 61 8.51 24.68 14.50
C SER A 61 8.77 24.49 16.01
N ALA A 62 8.63 23.26 16.52
CA ALA A 62 8.93 22.94 17.92
C ALA A 62 10.44 22.86 18.23
N GLY A 63 11.31 22.95 17.23
CA GLY A 63 12.77 23.03 17.42
C GLY A 63 13.45 21.74 17.90
N LYS A 64 12.76 20.59 17.87
CA LYS A 64 13.29 19.29 18.34
C LYS A 64 14.16 18.55 17.31
N GLY A 65 14.46 19.18 16.19
CA GLY A 65 15.16 18.63 15.04
C GLY A 65 14.50 19.10 13.76
N LYS A 66 14.94 18.60 12.61
CA LYS A 66 14.38 18.96 11.30
C LYS A 66 13.99 17.72 10.50
N VAL A 67 12.77 17.67 10.02
CA VAL A 67 12.26 16.64 9.11
C VAL A 67 12.00 17.27 7.74
N SER A 68 12.50 16.65 6.67
CA SER A 68 12.25 17.03 5.28
C SER A 68 11.43 15.96 4.61
N MET A 69 10.23 16.30 4.15
CA MET A 69 9.31 15.36 3.52
C MET A 69 9.54 15.26 2.01
N THR A 70 9.73 14.06 1.51
CA THR A 70 9.81 13.73 0.09
C THR A 70 8.59 12.91 -0.31
N VAL A 71 7.74 13.45 -1.18
CA VAL A 71 6.58 12.76 -1.74
C VAL A 71 6.97 12.10 -3.06
N ILE A 72 6.69 10.82 -3.19
CA ILE A 72 7.04 10.00 -4.36
C ILE A 72 5.75 9.48 -4.99
N ALA A 73 5.67 9.53 -6.32
CA ALA A 73 4.52 9.01 -7.06
C ALA A 73 4.22 7.55 -6.67
N THR A 74 2.95 7.23 -6.50
CA THR A 74 2.48 5.94 -5.98
C THR A 74 3.03 4.77 -6.80
N ASP A 75 2.97 4.85 -8.13
CA ASP A 75 3.43 3.80 -9.05
C ASP A 75 4.94 3.52 -9.00
N GLY A 76 5.74 4.46 -8.52
CA GLY A 76 7.19 4.28 -8.41
C GLY A 76 7.72 4.11 -6.99
N TYR A 77 6.86 4.21 -5.99
CA TYR A 77 7.28 4.28 -4.59
C TYR A 77 8.01 3.02 -4.12
N LYS A 78 7.42 1.84 -4.35
CA LYS A 78 7.98 0.55 -3.90
C LYS A 78 9.37 0.29 -4.47
N ASP A 79 9.57 0.51 -5.77
CA ASP A 79 10.84 0.28 -6.45
C ASP A 79 11.91 1.29 -6.00
N LYS A 80 11.53 2.55 -5.84
CA LYS A 80 12.44 3.59 -5.36
C LYS A 80 12.87 3.32 -3.92
N LEU A 81 11.93 2.93 -3.04
CA LEU A 81 12.22 2.56 -1.66
C LEU A 81 13.14 1.33 -1.61
N ARG A 82 12.82 0.27 -2.35
CA ARG A 82 13.65 -0.95 -2.42
C ARG A 82 15.08 -0.63 -2.85
N THR A 83 15.26 0.19 -3.88
CA THR A 83 16.57 0.62 -4.37
C THR A 83 17.32 1.42 -3.30
N ALA A 84 16.66 2.37 -2.64
CA ALA A 84 17.26 3.17 -1.58
C ALA A 84 17.67 2.31 -0.38
N MET A 85 16.82 1.37 0.04
CA MET A 85 17.12 0.45 1.15
C MET A 85 18.32 -0.47 0.88
N GLY A 86 18.61 -0.76 -0.39
CA GLY A 86 19.82 -1.46 -0.83
C GLY A 86 21.07 -0.58 -0.90
N SER A 87 20.99 0.72 -0.65
CA SER A 87 22.07 1.70 -0.81
C SER A 87 22.43 2.39 0.52
N ALA A 88 23.46 3.25 0.48
CA ALA A 88 23.81 4.14 1.59
C ALA A 88 22.88 5.37 1.74
N LYS A 89 21.96 5.57 0.78
CA LYS A 89 21.04 6.73 0.73
C LYS A 89 19.62 6.36 1.17
N MET A 90 19.51 5.59 2.26
CA MET A 90 18.22 5.26 2.86
C MET A 90 17.55 6.52 3.45
N PRO A 91 16.21 6.69 3.29
CA PRO A 91 15.49 7.71 4.05
C PRO A 91 15.60 7.42 5.56
N GLY A 92 15.57 8.48 6.38
CA GLY A 92 15.57 8.32 7.83
C GLY A 92 14.25 7.76 8.37
N VAL A 93 13.13 8.21 7.79
CA VAL A 93 11.78 7.71 8.04
C VAL A 93 11.13 7.37 6.70
N PHE A 94 10.38 6.29 6.64
CA PHE A 94 9.67 5.92 5.41
C PHE A 94 8.30 5.32 5.71
N PHE A 95 7.39 5.54 4.76
CA PHE A 95 6.08 4.92 4.71
C PHE A 95 6.17 3.47 4.21
N SER A 96 5.38 2.58 4.79
CA SER A 96 5.25 1.19 4.35
C SER A 96 3.86 0.63 4.61
N TRP A 97 3.60 -0.54 4.04
CA TRP A 97 2.37 -1.31 4.29
C TRP A 97 2.51 -2.33 5.42
N GLY A 98 3.69 -2.41 6.04
CA GLY A 98 3.95 -3.41 7.07
C GLY A 98 4.20 -4.82 6.52
N GLY A 99 4.02 -5.83 7.37
CA GLY A 99 4.09 -7.23 6.99
C GLY A 99 5.46 -7.71 6.50
N GLY A 100 5.46 -8.55 5.47
CA GLY A 100 6.67 -9.20 4.95
C GLY A 100 7.76 -8.24 4.46
N SER A 101 7.39 -7.06 3.93
CA SER A 101 8.39 -6.08 3.49
C SER A 101 9.22 -5.52 4.66
N LEU A 102 8.63 -5.35 5.85
CA LEU A 102 9.38 -4.97 7.04
C LEU A 102 10.29 -6.10 7.52
N ASN A 103 9.86 -7.35 7.39
CA ASN A 103 10.68 -8.51 7.71
C ASN A 103 11.96 -8.56 6.86
N ASP A 104 11.87 -8.30 5.56
CA ASP A 104 13.02 -8.22 4.67
C ASP A 104 14.03 -7.16 5.13
N TYR A 105 13.54 -5.97 5.52
CA TYR A 105 14.41 -4.89 6.00
C TYR A 105 14.99 -5.13 7.39
N VAL A 106 14.25 -5.82 8.30
CA VAL A 106 14.78 -6.23 9.61
C VAL A 106 15.88 -7.26 9.44
N THR A 107 15.67 -8.27 8.60
CA THR A 107 16.67 -9.29 8.28
C THR A 107 17.95 -8.68 7.70
N ALA A 108 17.80 -7.64 6.88
CA ALA A 108 18.93 -6.88 6.34
C ALA A 108 19.57 -5.89 7.34
N GLY A 109 19.11 -5.82 8.59
CA GLY A 109 19.65 -4.91 9.62
C GLY A 109 19.40 -3.43 9.34
N LYS A 110 18.34 -3.09 8.61
CA LYS A 110 18.08 -1.72 8.14
C LYS A 110 17.14 -0.93 9.06
N LEU A 111 16.43 -1.57 9.98
CA LEU A 111 15.41 -0.92 10.80
C LEU A 111 15.80 -0.80 12.27
N VAL A 112 15.34 0.28 12.88
CA VAL A 112 15.43 0.51 14.33
C VAL A 112 14.27 -0.19 15.01
N THR A 113 14.53 -0.91 16.10
CA THR A 113 13.48 -1.34 17.04
C THR A 113 12.97 -0.12 17.78
N LEU A 114 11.67 0.11 17.74
CA LEU A 114 10.98 1.22 18.38
C LEU A 114 10.62 0.85 19.83
N ASP A 115 10.37 1.89 20.64
CA ASP A 115 9.92 1.73 22.01
C ASP A 115 8.50 1.18 22.06
N THR A 116 8.28 0.12 22.83
CA THR A 116 6.95 -0.51 23.01
C THR A 116 5.96 0.39 23.74
N ALA A 117 6.42 1.44 24.44
CA ALA A 117 5.54 2.46 25.02
C ALA A 117 4.65 3.15 23.95
N LEU A 118 5.08 3.17 22.69
CA LEU A 118 4.28 3.70 21.57
C LEU A 118 3.01 2.87 21.28
N GLU A 119 3.00 1.59 21.66
CA GLU A 119 1.90 0.66 21.36
C GLU A 119 0.57 1.09 21.99
N SER A 120 0.61 1.71 23.19
CA SER A 120 -0.58 2.15 23.92
C SER A 120 -1.42 3.20 23.20
N HIS A 121 -0.85 3.86 22.18
CA HIS A 121 -1.55 4.89 21.41
C HIS A 121 -2.35 4.32 20.22
N PHE A 122 -2.27 3.01 19.95
CA PHE A 122 -2.88 2.38 18.80
C PHE A 122 -3.72 1.14 19.18
N LEU A 123 -4.66 0.78 18.31
CA LEU A 123 -5.42 -0.46 18.45
C LEU A 123 -4.47 -1.66 18.28
N PRO A 124 -4.53 -2.69 19.16
CA PRO A 124 -3.63 -3.84 19.08
C PRO A 124 -3.66 -4.56 17.73
N SER A 125 -4.83 -4.69 17.09
CA SER A 125 -4.99 -5.29 15.76
C SER A 125 -4.21 -4.56 14.67
N ALA A 126 -4.04 -3.25 14.78
CA ALA A 126 -3.30 -2.45 13.82
C ALA A 126 -1.77 -2.52 14.02
N LEU A 127 -1.29 -3.07 15.13
CA LEU A 127 0.15 -3.16 15.40
C LEU A 127 0.79 -4.43 14.82
N ALA A 128 0.01 -5.46 14.52
CA ALA A 128 0.52 -6.77 14.13
C ALA A 128 1.48 -6.71 12.94
N ALA A 129 1.09 -6.06 11.84
CA ALA A 129 1.94 -5.92 10.66
C ALA A 129 3.07 -4.87 10.79
N GLY A 130 3.11 -4.11 11.89
CA GLY A 130 4.23 -3.24 12.29
C GLY A 130 5.29 -3.95 13.14
N LYS A 131 5.08 -5.24 13.46
CA LYS A 131 5.99 -6.05 14.28
C LYS A 131 6.68 -7.13 13.45
N VAL A 132 7.95 -7.36 13.75
CA VAL A 132 8.75 -8.45 13.19
C VAL A 132 9.44 -9.20 14.32
N GLY A 133 9.21 -10.51 14.44
CA GLY A 133 9.75 -11.30 15.53
C GLY A 133 9.39 -10.74 16.92
N GLY A 134 8.18 -10.22 17.07
CA GLY A 134 7.69 -9.58 18.31
C GLY A 134 8.23 -8.17 18.58
N LYS A 135 9.17 -7.66 17.77
CA LYS A 135 9.75 -6.31 17.92
C LYS A 135 8.96 -5.30 17.12
N LEU A 136 8.60 -4.17 17.74
CA LEU A 136 7.95 -3.05 17.06
C LEU A 136 8.98 -2.36 16.15
N VAL A 137 8.71 -2.30 14.85
CA VAL A 137 9.59 -1.68 13.84
C VAL A 137 8.86 -0.68 12.94
N GLY A 138 7.53 -0.62 13.07
CA GLY A 138 6.69 0.36 12.38
C GLY A 138 5.48 0.72 13.24
N ILE A 139 5.10 1.99 13.25
CA ILE A 139 3.87 2.45 13.92
C ILE A 139 2.84 2.93 12.90
N PRO A 140 1.54 2.75 13.19
CA PRO A 140 0.48 3.23 12.31
C PRO A 140 0.57 4.73 12.00
N CYS A 141 0.27 5.10 10.76
CA CYS A 141 0.23 6.49 10.32
C CYS A 141 -1.01 6.83 9.49
N ARG A 142 -1.88 5.87 9.28
CA ARG A 142 -3.11 5.99 8.49
C ARG A 142 -4.29 5.34 9.23
N GLY A 143 -5.49 5.47 8.64
CA GLY A 143 -6.64 4.69 9.01
C GLY A 143 -6.55 3.23 8.58
N THR A 144 -7.53 2.44 8.98
CA THR A 144 -7.75 1.10 8.41
C THR A 144 -8.12 1.21 6.93
N GLN A 145 -7.71 0.24 6.13
CA GLN A 145 -7.84 0.28 4.67
C GLN A 145 -8.46 -1.02 4.13
N PRO A 146 -9.72 -1.31 4.49
CA PRO A 146 -10.47 -2.43 3.91
C PRO A 146 -10.71 -2.18 2.42
N VAL A 147 -10.72 -3.25 1.64
CA VAL A 147 -11.13 -3.26 0.23
C VAL A 147 -12.60 -3.60 0.14
N PHE A 148 -13.35 -2.89 -0.71
CA PHE A 148 -14.76 -3.16 -0.98
C PHE A 148 -15.18 -2.54 -2.32
N LEU A 149 -16.42 -2.79 -2.75
CA LEU A 149 -16.93 -2.25 -4.01
C LEU A 149 -17.42 -0.81 -3.81
N PHE A 150 -16.94 0.08 -4.66
CA PHE A 150 -17.53 1.39 -4.90
C PHE A 150 -18.35 1.37 -6.19
N TYR A 151 -19.42 2.16 -6.25
CA TYR A 151 -20.26 2.25 -7.44
C TYR A 151 -20.81 3.66 -7.69
N ASN A 152 -21.15 3.94 -8.93
CA ASN A 152 -21.77 5.19 -9.34
C ASN A 152 -23.29 5.10 -9.16
N LYS A 153 -23.84 5.75 -8.11
CA LYS A 153 -25.27 5.72 -7.77
C LYS A 153 -26.16 6.11 -8.95
N LYS A 154 -25.76 7.11 -9.73
CA LYS A 154 -26.55 7.54 -10.89
C LYS A 154 -26.66 6.44 -11.96
N LEU A 155 -25.57 5.78 -12.30
CA LEU A 155 -25.59 4.69 -13.29
C LEU A 155 -26.45 3.51 -12.83
N PHE A 156 -26.42 3.20 -11.52
CA PHE A 156 -27.26 2.15 -10.95
C PHE A 156 -28.75 2.52 -11.00
N ALA A 157 -29.10 3.75 -10.61
CA ALA A 157 -30.48 4.26 -10.71
C ALA A 157 -30.96 4.29 -12.16
N ASP A 158 -30.16 4.78 -13.12
CA ASP A 158 -30.50 4.81 -14.56
C ASP A 158 -30.64 3.39 -15.15
N ALA A 159 -30.00 2.40 -14.55
CA ALA A 159 -30.12 1.00 -14.93
C ALA A 159 -31.25 0.24 -14.23
N GLY A 160 -31.80 0.80 -13.16
CA GLY A 160 -32.82 0.13 -12.34
C GLY A 160 -32.31 -1.11 -11.62
N VAL A 161 -31.04 -1.06 -11.14
CA VAL A 161 -30.37 -2.18 -10.47
C VAL A 161 -29.82 -1.77 -9.12
N GLU A 162 -29.69 -2.76 -8.22
CA GLU A 162 -29.08 -2.59 -6.89
C GLU A 162 -27.63 -3.09 -6.85
N PRO A 163 -26.80 -2.62 -5.89
CA PRO A 163 -25.47 -3.15 -5.67
C PRO A 163 -25.49 -4.66 -5.34
N PRO A 164 -24.46 -5.43 -5.78
CA PRO A 164 -24.49 -6.87 -5.66
C PRO A 164 -24.20 -7.33 -4.23
N THR A 165 -24.93 -8.33 -3.75
CA THR A 165 -24.70 -9.06 -2.50
C THR A 165 -24.17 -10.47 -2.74
N THR A 166 -24.33 -10.99 -3.96
CA THR A 166 -23.86 -12.28 -4.41
C THR A 166 -23.01 -12.14 -5.68
N TYR A 167 -22.11 -13.12 -5.93
CA TYR A 167 -21.31 -13.15 -7.15
C TYR A 167 -22.16 -13.33 -8.41
N ALA A 168 -23.28 -14.04 -8.31
CA ALA A 168 -24.22 -14.19 -9.44
C ALA A 168 -24.85 -12.82 -9.82
N GLU A 169 -25.23 -12.00 -8.82
CA GLU A 169 -25.71 -10.63 -9.06
C GLU A 169 -24.61 -9.76 -9.68
N LEU A 170 -23.35 -9.87 -9.19
CA LEU A 170 -22.20 -9.18 -9.78
C LEU A 170 -22.03 -9.54 -11.28
N GLN A 171 -22.11 -10.83 -11.63
CA GLN A 171 -22.05 -11.28 -13.03
C GLN A 171 -23.23 -10.74 -13.86
N ASN A 172 -24.42 -10.63 -13.27
CA ASN A 172 -25.57 -10.02 -13.94
C ASN A 172 -25.34 -8.53 -14.20
N LEU A 173 -24.78 -7.78 -13.24
CA LEU A 173 -24.43 -6.38 -13.43
C LEU A 173 -23.40 -6.17 -14.56
N VAL A 174 -22.46 -7.11 -14.73
CA VAL A 174 -21.54 -7.09 -15.89
C VAL A 174 -22.32 -7.09 -17.20
N LYS A 175 -23.33 -7.95 -17.35
CA LYS A 175 -24.18 -8.03 -18.54
C LYS A 175 -24.99 -6.74 -18.73
N VAL A 176 -25.61 -6.22 -17.66
CA VAL A 176 -26.44 -5.02 -17.68
C VAL A 176 -25.65 -3.79 -18.15
N PHE A 177 -24.52 -3.49 -17.50
CA PHE A 177 -23.72 -2.29 -17.82
C PHE A 177 -23.04 -2.40 -19.19
N LYS A 178 -22.56 -3.59 -19.55
CA LYS A 178 -22.04 -3.85 -20.90
C LYS A 178 -23.09 -3.61 -21.97
N GLY A 179 -24.33 -4.06 -21.74
CA GLY A 179 -25.47 -3.83 -22.64
C GLY A 179 -25.83 -2.36 -22.80
N LYS A 180 -25.53 -1.53 -21.82
CA LYS A 180 -25.70 -0.07 -21.84
C LYS A 180 -24.47 0.70 -22.38
N GLY A 181 -23.42 0.00 -22.81
CA GLY A 181 -22.17 0.61 -23.30
C GLY A 181 -21.31 1.24 -22.21
N VAL A 182 -21.55 0.89 -20.94
CA VAL A 182 -20.76 1.33 -19.77
C VAL A 182 -19.80 0.22 -19.38
N THR A 183 -18.54 0.52 -19.08
CA THR A 183 -17.61 -0.45 -18.52
C THR A 183 -18.11 -0.89 -17.14
N PRO A 184 -18.33 -2.21 -16.90
CA PRO A 184 -18.86 -2.65 -15.62
C PRO A 184 -17.94 -2.28 -14.44
N PHE A 185 -16.65 -2.61 -14.52
CA PHE A 185 -15.66 -2.31 -13.50
C PHE A 185 -14.47 -1.52 -14.06
N ALA A 186 -14.12 -0.41 -13.43
CA ALA A 186 -12.81 0.21 -13.63
C ALA A 186 -11.75 -0.72 -13.01
N LEU A 187 -10.69 -1.02 -13.77
CA LEU A 187 -9.54 -1.81 -13.32
C LEU A 187 -8.26 -1.19 -13.86
N ALA A 188 -7.25 -1.07 -13.01
CA ALA A 188 -5.92 -0.60 -13.39
C ALA A 188 -5.01 -1.82 -13.58
N GLY A 189 -4.87 -2.29 -14.81
CA GLY A 189 -4.14 -3.52 -15.16
C GLY A 189 -2.75 -3.29 -15.74
N ASN A 190 -2.19 -2.07 -15.69
CA ASN A 190 -0.81 -1.88 -16.10
C ASN A 190 0.18 -2.48 -15.07
N ALA A 191 1.44 -2.65 -15.46
CA ALA A 191 2.43 -3.36 -14.65
C ALA A 191 2.66 -2.75 -13.26
N SER A 192 2.59 -1.42 -13.12
CA SER A 192 2.76 -0.73 -11.83
C SER A 192 1.51 -0.79 -10.94
N SER A 193 0.37 -1.18 -11.50
CA SER A 193 -0.92 -1.20 -10.82
C SER A 193 -1.52 -2.61 -10.65
N SER A 194 -0.77 -3.68 -10.93
CA SER A 194 -1.22 -5.09 -10.84
C SER A 194 -1.73 -5.49 -9.45
N TRP A 195 -1.40 -4.73 -8.40
CA TRP A 195 -1.97 -4.89 -7.07
C TRP A 195 -3.50 -4.67 -7.03
N THR A 196 -4.09 -3.95 -8.00
CA THR A 196 -5.55 -3.82 -8.11
C THR A 196 -6.20 -5.10 -8.62
N GLU A 197 -5.48 -5.87 -9.45
CA GLU A 197 -5.89 -7.19 -9.92
C GLU A 197 -5.82 -8.22 -8.79
N LEU A 198 -4.82 -8.10 -7.91
CA LEU A 198 -4.66 -8.97 -6.74
C LEU A 198 -5.88 -8.91 -5.81
N MET A 199 -6.52 -7.76 -5.61
CA MET A 199 -7.71 -7.62 -4.76
C MET A 199 -8.84 -8.56 -5.18
N TRP A 200 -9.00 -8.82 -6.46
CA TRP A 200 -9.97 -9.78 -6.98
C TRP A 200 -9.59 -11.22 -6.63
N VAL A 201 -8.31 -11.56 -6.76
CA VAL A 201 -7.80 -12.89 -6.41
C VAL A 201 -7.98 -13.14 -4.91
N GLU A 202 -7.60 -12.17 -4.06
CA GLU A 202 -7.72 -12.25 -2.60
C GLU A 202 -9.16 -12.52 -2.17
N TYR A 203 -10.11 -11.74 -2.66
CA TYR A 203 -11.51 -11.93 -2.31
C TYR A 203 -12.11 -13.23 -2.84
N LEU A 204 -11.83 -13.61 -4.07
CA LEU A 204 -12.38 -14.83 -4.63
C LEU A 204 -11.81 -16.07 -3.92
N VAL A 205 -10.53 -16.08 -3.57
CA VAL A 205 -9.95 -17.17 -2.77
C VAL A 205 -10.54 -17.19 -1.36
N ASP A 206 -10.63 -16.03 -0.69
CA ASP A 206 -11.26 -15.95 0.63
C ASP A 206 -12.69 -16.49 0.59
N ARG A 207 -13.51 -16.05 -0.35
CA ARG A 207 -14.90 -16.52 -0.47
C ARG A 207 -15.02 -18.00 -0.77
N LEU A 208 -14.09 -18.58 -1.56
CA LEU A 208 -14.12 -19.99 -1.92
C LEU A 208 -13.58 -20.92 -0.83
N ALA A 209 -12.50 -20.53 -0.14
CA ALA A 209 -11.75 -21.41 0.75
C ALA A 209 -11.69 -20.95 2.22
N GLY A 210 -11.98 -19.67 2.48
CA GLY A 210 -11.73 -19.03 3.78
C GLY A 210 -10.31 -18.45 3.88
N PRO A 211 -10.05 -17.63 4.92
CA PRO A 211 -8.76 -16.97 5.14
C PRO A 211 -7.65 -17.97 5.49
N GLU A 212 -7.97 -19.11 6.07
CA GLU A 212 -7.01 -20.11 6.55
C GLU A 212 -6.14 -20.67 5.43
N LEU A 213 -6.60 -20.63 4.17
CA LEU A 213 -5.80 -21.04 3.02
C LEU A 213 -4.60 -20.11 2.86
N PHE A 214 -4.82 -18.81 2.90
CA PHE A 214 -3.73 -17.85 2.78
C PHE A 214 -2.85 -17.81 4.03
N ASP A 215 -3.41 -17.98 5.22
CA ASP A 215 -2.65 -18.06 6.47
C ASP A 215 -1.60 -19.18 6.42
N LYS A 216 -1.94 -20.35 5.86
CA LYS A 216 -0.99 -21.46 5.64
C LYS A 216 0.10 -21.07 4.64
N ILE A 217 -0.26 -20.42 3.53
CA ILE A 217 0.69 -19.94 2.52
C ILE A 217 1.67 -18.94 3.16
N GLN A 218 1.15 -17.96 3.89
CA GLN A 218 1.94 -16.95 4.61
C GLN A 218 2.82 -17.60 5.68
N GLY A 219 2.32 -18.64 6.36
CA GLY A 219 3.05 -19.45 7.33
C GLY A 219 4.16 -20.33 6.71
N GLY A 220 4.29 -20.32 5.38
CA GLY A 220 5.38 -20.98 4.65
C GLY A 220 4.99 -22.27 3.92
N ASP A 221 3.75 -22.75 4.05
CA ASP A 221 3.26 -23.90 3.29
C ASP A 221 2.87 -23.49 1.86
N TRP A 222 3.87 -23.34 1.01
CA TRP A 222 3.69 -22.95 -0.38
C TRP A 222 2.92 -23.97 -1.22
N SER A 223 2.80 -25.23 -0.73
CA SER A 223 2.05 -26.27 -1.44
C SER A 223 0.55 -26.00 -1.49
N GLN A 224 0.02 -25.13 -0.63
CA GLN A 224 -1.38 -24.73 -0.57
C GLN A 224 -1.83 -23.99 -1.85
N TRP A 225 -0.92 -23.48 -2.67
CA TRP A 225 -1.25 -22.97 -4.01
C TRP A 225 -1.83 -24.04 -4.96
N LYS A 226 -1.78 -25.33 -4.58
CA LYS A 226 -2.47 -26.42 -5.29
C LYS A 226 -3.92 -26.59 -4.88
N ASP A 227 -4.41 -25.85 -3.88
CA ASP A 227 -5.81 -25.97 -3.46
C ASP A 227 -6.75 -25.72 -4.66
N PRO A 228 -7.80 -26.53 -4.84
CA PRO A 228 -8.75 -26.35 -5.93
C PRO A 228 -9.39 -24.95 -6.00
N ALA A 229 -9.50 -24.23 -4.87
CA ALA A 229 -10.02 -22.88 -4.82
C ALA A 229 -9.13 -21.89 -5.61
N ILE A 230 -7.82 -22.10 -5.64
CA ILE A 230 -6.89 -21.26 -6.43
C ILE A 230 -7.16 -21.41 -7.94
N LEU A 231 -7.27 -22.65 -8.42
CA LEU A 231 -7.61 -22.91 -9.83
C LEU A 231 -9.01 -22.34 -10.16
N LYS A 232 -9.99 -22.56 -9.27
CA LYS A 232 -11.36 -22.03 -9.48
C LYS A 232 -11.36 -20.51 -9.52
N THR A 233 -10.59 -19.83 -8.63
CA THR A 233 -10.41 -18.38 -8.67
C THR A 233 -9.84 -17.93 -10.02
N ALA A 234 -8.78 -18.58 -10.50
CA ALA A 234 -8.17 -18.23 -11.78
C ALA A 234 -9.17 -18.41 -12.97
N GLN A 235 -10.01 -19.44 -12.92
CA GLN A 235 -11.10 -19.64 -13.89
C GLN A 235 -12.13 -18.51 -13.82
N MET A 236 -12.58 -18.13 -12.61
CA MET A 236 -13.54 -17.03 -12.41
C MET A 236 -12.97 -15.68 -12.90
N ILE A 237 -11.69 -15.41 -12.67
CA ILE A 237 -11.01 -14.23 -13.22
C ILE A 237 -11.04 -14.25 -14.73
N LYS A 238 -10.67 -15.38 -15.33
CA LYS A 238 -10.73 -15.52 -16.80
C LYS A 238 -12.14 -15.29 -17.34
N GLU A 239 -13.17 -15.84 -16.72
CA GLU A 239 -14.58 -15.62 -17.07
C GLU A 239 -14.96 -14.12 -17.00
N LEU A 240 -14.55 -13.39 -15.96
CA LEU A 240 -14.77 -11.94 -15.86
C LEU A 240 -14.08 -11.17 -16.99
N VAL A 241 -12.82 -11.49 -17.27
CA VAL A 241 -12.07 -10.86 -18.38
C VAL A 241 -12.74 -11.13 -19.73
N ASP A 242 -13.05 -12.39 -20.02
CA ASP A 242 -13.68 -12.82 -21.29
C ASP A 242 -15.08 -12.22 -21.46
N SER A 243 -15.82 -12.05 -20.36
CA SER A 243 -17.13 -11.38 -20.39
C SER A 243 -17.04 -9.87 -20.68
N GLY A 244 -15.84 -9.29 -20.61
CA GLY A 244 -15.59 -7.87 -20.79
C GLY A 244 -15.90 -7.02 -19.54
N ALA A 245 -15.88 -7.61 -18.35
CA ALA A 245 -16.16 -6.95 -17.08
C ALA A 245 -15.29 -5.70 -16.86
N PHE A 246 -14.04 -5.73 -17.28
CA PHE A 246 -13.04 -4.65 -17.09
C PHE A 246 -12.86 -3.75 -18.34
N GLY A 247 -13.63 -4.00 -19.41
CA GLY A 247 -13.41 -3.35 -20.70
C GLY A 247 -12.14 -3.84 -21.41
N LYS A 248 -11.95 -3.40 -22.66
CA LYS A 248 -10.87 -3.94 -23.52
C LYS A 248 -9.48 -3.36 -23.24
N LYS A 249 -9.36 -2.26 -22.52
CA LYS A 249 -8.12 -1.50 -22.36
C LYS A 249 -7.63 -1.41 -20.91
N PHE A 250 -8.17 -2.21 -19.99
CA PHE A 250 -7.79 -2.15 -18.58
C PHE A 250 -6.29 -2.36 -18.37
N GLY A 251 -5.64 -3.25 -19.17
CA GLY A 251 -4.19 -3.49 -19.10
C GLY A 251 -3.30 -2.28 -19.39
N SER A 252 -3.84 -1.16 -19.86
CA SER A 252 -3.12 0.11 -20.04
C SER A 252 -3.58 1.23 -19.09
N VAL A 253 -4.53 0.95 -18.20
CA VAL A 253 -5.04 1.91 -17.22
C VAL A 253 -4.13 1.91 -16.01
N ASN A 254 -3.73 3.09 -15.54
CA ASN A 254 -3.01 3.28 -14.29
C ASN A 254 -4.00 3.46 -13.15
N TYR A 255 -3.59 3.09 -11.94
CA TYR A 255 -4.15 3.67 -10.73
C TYR A 255 -3.55 5.07 -10.54
N GLY A 256 -4.35 6.02 -10.04
CA GLY A 256 -3.90 7.40 -9.81
C GLY A 256 -4.62 8.41 -10.70
N ALA A 257 -4.03 9.59 -10.86
CA ALA A 257 -4.64 10.70 -11.60
C ALA A 257 -5.03 10.30 -13.03
N GLY A 258 -6.31 10.47 -13.39
CA GLY A 258 -6.86 10.11 -14.69
C GLY A 258 -7.14 8.61 -14.88
N GLY A 259 -6.92 7.79 -13.84
CA GLY A 259 -7.13 6.34 -13.86
C GLY A 259 -8.53 5.88 -13.44
N THR A 260 -8.59 4.83 -12.63
CA THR A 260 -9.84 4.16 -12.23
C THR A 260 -10.84 5.09 -11.55
N SER A 261 -10.36 5.98 -10.65
CA SER A 261 -11.23 6.95 -9.94
C SER A 261 -11.93 7.90 -10.93
N THR A 262 -11.20 8.38 -11.94
CA THR A 262 -11.77 9.25 -12.98
C THR A 262 -12.78 8.49 -13.87
N LEU A 263 -12.52 7.21 -14.20
CA LEU A 263 -13.49 6.41 -14.95
C LEU A 263 -14.81 6.28 -14.19
N LEU A 264 -14.76 6.10 -12.86
CA LEU A 264 -15.92 5.98 -11.99
C LEU A 264 -16.71 7.31 -11.91
N ASN A 265 -16.03 8.42 -11.55
CA ASN A 265 -16.70 9.71 -11.33
C ASN A 265 -17.25 10.34 -12.62
N LYS A 266 -16.65 10.03 -13.78
CA LYS A 266 -17.17 10.46 -15.09
C LYS A 266 -18.23 9.54 -15.67
N GLY A 267 -18.65 8.50 -14.94
CA GLY A 267 -19.65 7.54 -15.39
C GLY A 267 -19.19 6.69 -16.59
N LYS A 268 -17.87 6.53 -16.80
CA LYS A 268 -17.31 5.65 -17.84
C LYS A 268 -17.23 4.20 -17.35
N ALA A 269 -17.17 4.02 -16.03
CA ALA A 269 -17.30 2.72 -15.38
C ALA A 269 -18.38 2.80 -14.30
N ALA A 270 -19.07 1.69 -14.07
CA ALA A 270 -20.17 1.62 -13.10
C ALA A 270 -19.67 1.34 -11.69
N MET A 271 -18.61 0.53 -11.55
CA MET A 271 -18.05 0.05 -10.28
C MET A 271 -16.52 0.09 -10.29
N VAL A 272 -15.94 0.01 -9.09
CA VAL A 272 -14.51 -0.29 -8.88
C VAL A 272 -14.36 -1.08 -7.59
N LEU A 273 -13.55 -2.14 -7.60
CA LEU A 273 -13.07 -2.81 -6.39
C LEU A 273 -11.80 -2.08 -5.93
N MET A 274 -11.84 -1.45 -4.76
CA MET A 274 -10.73 -0.62 -4.27
C MET A 274 -10.73 -0.54 -2.75
N GLY A 275 -9.59 -0.16 -2.19
CA GLY A 275 -9.50 0.12 -0.77
C GLY A 275 -10.18 1.44 -0.39
N SER A 276 -10.44 1.57 0.90
CA SER A 276 -11.16 2.73 1.47
C SER A 276 -10.57 4.10 1.11
N TRP A 277 -9.29 4.18 0.76
CA TRP A 277 -8.65 5.41 0.26
C TRP A 277 -9.26 5.96 -1.03
N GLU A 278 -10.05 5.17 -1.77
CA GLU A 278 -10.78 5.63 -2.95
C GLU A 278 -11.70 6.80 -2.61
N TYR A 279 -12.36 6.78 -1.43
CA TYR A 279 -13.18 7.89 -0.99
C TYR A 279 -12.39 9.20 -0.87
N ALA A 280 -11.21 9.15 -0.24
CA ALA A 280 -10.35 10.33 -0.11
C ALA A 280 -9.88 10.85 -1.49
N THR A 281 -9.58 9.95 -2.42
CA THR A 281 -9.25 10.29 -3.81
C THR A 281 -10.42 10.96 -4.51
N GLN A 282 -11.63 10.41 -4.40
CA GLN A 282 -12.84 10.99 -4.98
C GLN A 282 -13.18 12.34 -4.34
N LEU A 283 -13.02 12.48 -3.02
CA LEU A 283 -13.24 13.74 -2.32
C LEU A 283 -12.30 14.85 -2.81
N ALA A 284 -11.06 14.49 -3.15
CA ALA A 284 -10.06 15.43 -3.69
C ALA A 284 -10.29 15.78 -5.16
N GLU A 285 -10.68 14.81 -6.01
CA GLU A 285 -10.79 14.97 -7.46
C GLU A 285 -12.20 15.43 -7.90
N ALA A 286 -13.24 14.95 -7.24
CA ALA A 286 -14.65 15.15 -7.60
C ALA A 286 -15.53 15.22 -6.34
N PRO A 287 -15.43 16.28 -5.52
CA PRO A 287 -16.05 16.36 -4.20
C PRO A 287 -17.57 16.20 -4.24
N ASP A 288 -18.26 16.70 -5.25
CA ASP A 288 -19.69 16.55 -5.43
C ASP A 288 -20.09 15.08 -5.70
N PHE A 289 -19.29 14.40 -6.52
CA PHE A 289 -19.48 12.98 -6.77
C PHE A 289 -19.22 12.15 -5.50
N ALA A 290 -18.14 12.43 -4.77
CA ALA A 290 -17.83 11.73 -3.52
C ALA A 290 -18.98 11.80 -2.52
N LYS A 291 -19.59 12.98 -2.36
CA LYS A 291 -20.68 13.21 -1.39
C LYS A 291 -22.04 12.67 -1.83
N ASN A 292 -22.37 12.80 -3.11
CA ASN A 292 -23.73 12.59 -3.60
C ASN A 292 -23.86 11.40 -4.56
N GLY A 293 -22.81 11.13 -5.34
CA GLY A 293 -22.83 10.14 -6.43
C GLY A 293 -22.13 8.83 -6.13
N LEU A 294 -21.25 8.79 -5.14
CA LEU A 294 -20.49 7.60 -4.78
C LEU A 294 -21.29 6.72 -3.83
N GLY A 295 -21.47 5.45 -4.21
CA GLY A 295 -21.98 4.40 -3.36
C GLY A 295 -20.89 3.41 -2.99
N TYR A 296 -21.12 2.62 -1.95
CA TYR A 296 -20.16 1.61 -1.47
C TYR A 296 -20.92 0.43 -0.86
N VAL A 297 -20.37 -0.78 -1.01
CA VAL A 297 -20.93 -2.04 -0.51
C VAL A 297 -19.82 -3.06 -0.30
N ALA A 298 -19.98 -3.99 0.66
CA ALA A 298 -19.05 -5.08 0.88
C ALA A 298 -18.88 -5.94 -0.39
N PHE A 299 -17.75 -6.64 -0.51
CA PHE A 299 -17.56 -7.60 -1.60
C PHE A 299 -18.54 -8.77 -1.44
N PRO A 300 -19.22 -9.20 -2.52
CA PRO A 300 -20.30 -10.18 -2.45
C PRO A 300 -19.84 -11.57 -2.00
N SER A 301 -20.81 -12.35 -1.52
CA SER A 301 -20.64 -13.78 -1.26
C SER A 301 -20.48 -14.58 -2.57
N VAL A 302 -19.79 -15.73 -2.50
CA VAL A 302 -19.72 -16.70 -3.62
C VAL A 302 -20.52 -17.95 -3.21
N GLU A 303 -21.50 -18.32 -4.02
CA GLU A 303 -22.34 -19.47 -3.74
C GLU A 303 -21.52 -20.77 -3.69
N GLY A 304 -21.74 -21.59 -2.66
CA GLY A 304 -20.98 -22.81 -2.42
C GLY A 304 -19.58 -22.61 -1.87
N GLY A 305 -19.16 -21.37 -1.66
CA GLY A 305 -17.90 -21.06 -1.01
C GLY A 305 -17.93 -21.29 0.51
N LYS A 306 -16.76 -21.45 1.12
CA LYS A 306 -16.58 -21.74 2.55
C LYS A 306 -16.28 -20.49 3.39
N GLY A 307 -15.80 -19.43 2.74
CA GLY A 307 -15.41 -18.19 3.42
C GLY A 307 -16.63 -17.35 3.82
N ASP A 308 -16.54 -16.69 4.96
CA ASP A 308 -17.58 -15.80 5.43
C ASP A 308 -17.68 -14.55 4.52
N ALA A 309 -18.91 -14.18 4.16
CA ALA A 309 -19.14 -12.98 3.34
C ALA A 309 -18.73 -11.67 4.05
N ALA A 310 -18.63 -11.68 5.37
CA ALA A 310 -18.18 -10.56 6.17
C ALA A 310 -16.64 -10.47 6.30
N ASN A 311 -15.87 -11.45 5.84
CA ASN A 311 -14.40 -11.35 5.81
C ASN A 311 -13.96 -10.18 4.94
N VAL A 312 -12.87 -9.55 5.35
CA VAL A 312 -12.30 -8.37 4.68
C VAL A 312 -10.86 -8.65 4.28
N VAL A 313 -10.49 -8.18 3.09
CA VAL A 313 -9.09 -8.11 2.65
C VAL A 313 -8.66 -6.65 2.54
N GLY A 314 -7.36 -6.39 2.59
CA GLY A 314 -6.80 -5.04 2.45
C GLY A 314 -5.62 -4.81 3.39
N ASN A 315 -5.42 -3.57 3.80
CA ASN A 315 -4.36 -3.26 4.75
C ASN A 315 -4.96 -2.89 6.10
N PRO A 316 -4.56 -3.54 7.22
CA PRO A 316 -5.01 -3.13 8.56
C PRO A 316 -4.74 -1.65 8.83
N THR A 317 -3.59 -1.15 8.37
CA THR A 317 -3.21 0.27 8.27
C THR A 317 -1.93 0.41 7.44
N ASN A 318 -1.35 1.62 7.40
CA ASN A 318 0.01 1.85 6.90
C ASN A 318 0.92 2.35 8.02
N TYR A 319 2.23 2.22 7.83
CA TYR A 319 3.20 2.38 8.90
C TYR A 319 4.29 3.39 8.53
N LEU A 320 4.83 4.05 9.54
CA LEU A 320 6.12 4.73 9.47
C LEU A 320 7.16 3.92 10.22
N SER A 321 8.29 3.70 9.59
CA SER A 321 9.45 3.00 10.15
C SER A 321 10.68 3.90 10.13
N VAL A 322 11.61 3.65 11.07
CA VAL A 322 12.87 4.38 11.21
C VAL A 322 14.02 3.49 10.75
N THR A 323 14.87 4.00 9.85
CA THR A 323 16.05 3.27 9.41
C THR A 323 17.24 3.49 10.35
N THR A 324 18.21 2.57 10.31
CA THR A 324 19.44 2.67 11.11
C THR A 324 20.35 3.83 10.70
N SER A 325 20.11 4.47 9.54
CA SER A 325 20.84 5.67 9.10
C SER A 325 20.27 6.99 9.65
N ALA A 326 19.09 6.95 10.29
CA ALA A 326 18.43 8.14 10.78
C ALA A 326 19.13 8.76 12.02
N ALA A 327 18.94 10.08 12.21
CA ALA A 327 19.10 10.73 13.51
C ALA A 327 17.97 10.20 14.42
N LYS A 328 18.28 9.12 15.17
CA LYS A 328 17.29 8.25 15.83
C LYS A 328 16.32 9.03 16.72
N GLN A 329 16.82 9.95 17.54
CA GLN A 329 15.97 10.71 18.47
C GLN A 329 14.98 11.61 17.69
N THR A 330 15.46 12.36 16.69
CA THR A 330 14.60 13.20 15.84
C THR A 330 13.55 12.37 15.13
N ALA A 331 13.95 11.23 14.54
CA ALA A 331 13.04 10.34 13.83
C ALA A 331 11.96 9.77 14.76
N THR A 332 12.33 9.24 15.93
CA THR A 332 11.37 8.65 16.87
C THR A 332 10.45 9.71 17.50
N ASP A 333 10.95 10.93 17.75
CA ASP A 333 10.10 12.02 18.22
C ASP A 333 9.13 12.50 17.14
N PHE A 334 9.55 12.49 15.87
CA PHE A 334 8.64 12.79 14.76
C PHE A 334 7.51 11.76 14.66
N LEU A 335 7.78 10.46 14.85
CA LEU A 335 6.75 9.43 14.85
C LEU A 335 5.60 9.73 15.84
N LYS A 336 5.88 10.37 16.96
CA LYS A 336 4.86 10.74 17.97
C LYS A 336 3.79 11.68 17.43
N THR A 337 4.04 12.36 16.32
CA THR A 337 3.04 13.21 15.68
C THR A 337 1.85 12.42 15.11
N THR A 338 2.03 11.14 14.77
CA THR A 338 0.99 10.31 14.10
C THR A 338 -0.23 10.01 14.96
N TYR A 339 -0.12 10.16 16.28
CA TYR A 339 -1.24 10.00 17.23
C TYR A 339 -1.62 11.30 17.95
N SER A 340 -1.07 12.44 17.50
CA SER A 340 -1.55 13.74 18.00
C SER A 340 -2.97 14.03 17.52
N ASP A 341 -3.73 14.76 18.33
CA ASP A 341 -5.13 15.10 18.02
C ASP A 341 -5.28 15.78 16.66
N SER A 342 -4.38 16.70 16.33
CA SER A 342 -4.42 17.39 15.02
C SER A 342 -4.16 16.45 13.84
N TYR A 343 -3.29 15.45 14.02
CA TYR A 343 -3.02 14.46 12.97
C TYR A 343 -4.23 13.54 12.78
N VAL A 344 -4.76 13.01 13.87
CA VAL A 344 -5.91 12.10 13.88
C VAL A 344 -7.15 12.79 13.29
N GLN A 345 -7.45 14.02 13.74
CA GLN A 345 -8.54 14.82 13.18
C GLN A 345 -8.34 15.09 11.68
N GLY A 346 -7.11 15.43 11.27
CA GLY A 346 -6.80 15.64 9.86
C GLY A 346 -7.04 14.40 8.99
N LEU A 347 -6.75 13.19 9.48
CA LEU A 347 -7.07 11.95 8.77
C LEU A 347 -8.59 11.75 8.63
N VAL A 348 -9.34 11.98 9.71
CA VAL A 348 -10.80 11.86 9.71
C VAL A 348 -11.43 12.84 8.71
N GLU A 349 -10.96 14.07 8.64
CA GLU A 349 -11.41 15.08 7.67
C GLU A 349 -11.12 14.68 6.21
N LYS A 350 -10.12 13.80 6.00
CA LYS A 350 -9.84 13.20 4.69
C LYS A 350 -10.62 11.92 4.40
N GLY A 351 -11.52 11.52 5.28
CA GLY A 351 -12.36 10.33 5.10
C GLY A 351 -11.73 9.03 5.56
N GLU A 352 -10.68 9.09 6.40
CA GLU A 352 -10.08 7.90 6.99
C GLU A 352 -10.68 7.58 8.37
N VAL A 353 -10.61 6.31 8.74
CA VAL A 353 -10.93 5.83 10.09
C VAL A 353 -9.61 5.45 10.79
N PRO A 354 -8.99 6.39 11.55
CA PRO A 354 -7.70 6.15 12.19
C PRO A 354 -7.75 4.99 13.19
N VAL A 355 -6.61 4.32 13.34
CA VAL A 355 -6.45 3.18 14.26
C VAL A 355 -5.79 3.58 15.59
N THR A 356 -5.86 4.85 15.93
CA THR A 356 -5.37 5.38 17.21
C THR A 356 -6.42 5.26 18.30
N SER A 357 -5.99 5.12 19.56
CA SER A 357 -6.88 4.99 20.72
C SER A 357 -7.80 6.21 20.93
N ASN A 358 -7.42 7.38 20.42
CA ASN A 358 -8.20 8.62 20.48
C ASN A 358 -9.07 8.89 19.24
N ALA A 359 -9.15 7.96 18.27
CA ALA A 359 -9.86 8.21 17.00
C ALA A 359 -11.37 8.42 17.19
N ALA A 360 -12.00 7.65 18.06
CA ALA A 360 -13.47 7.63 18.21
C ALA A 360 -14.09 9.02 18.46
N GLN A 361 -13.41 9.89 19.21
CA GLN A 361 -13.89 11.25 19.50
C GLN A 361 -13.95 12.18 18.27
N TYR A 362 -13.30 11.80 17.15
CA TYR A 362 -13.27 12.61 15.92
C TYR A 362 -14.16 12.07 14.81
N LEU A 363 -14.64 10.82 14.87
CA LEU A 363 -15.40 10.19 13.78
C LEU A 363 -16.69 10.95 13.42
N THR A 364 -17.33 11.61 14.39
CA THR A 364 -18.50 12.47 14.14
C THR A 364 -18.18 13.71 13.30
N LYS A 365 -16.91 14.05 13.15
CA LYS A 365 -16.41 15.17 12.34
C LYS A 365 -15.93 14.73 10.94
N ALA A 366 -16.14 13.46 10.58
CA ALA A 366 -15.78 12.95 9.26
C ALA A 366 -16.48 13.74 8.14
N ALA A 367 -15.82 13.87 6.99
CA ALA A 367 -16.38 14.52 5.82
C ALA A 367 -17.70 13.85 5.36
N ASP A 368 -17.82 12.54 5.58
CA ASP A 368 -19.02 11.74 5.43
C ASP A 368 -19.11 10.77 6.62
N PRO A 369 -19.92 11.09 7.66
CA PRO A 369 -20.10 10.22 8.81
C PRO A 369 -20.70 8.85 8.47
N ALA A 370 -21.54 8.76 7.44
CA ALA A 370 -22.15 7.48 7.01
C ALA A 370 -21.09 6.57 6.38
N TYR A 371 -20.19 7.12 5.59
CA TYR A 371 -19.05 6.39 5.05
C TYR A 371 -18.09 5.92 6.16
N ALA A 372 -17.75 6.79 7.08
CA ALA A 372 -16.90 6.44 8.22
C ALA A 372 -17.51 5.31 9.07
N GLN A 373 -18.83 5.38 9.31
CA GLN A 373 -19.56 4.33 10.03
C GLN A 373 -19.59 3.01 9.25
N PHE A 374 -19.85 3.05 7.94
CA PHE A 374 -19.81 1.86 7.09
C PHE A 374 -18.44 1.17 7.17
N GLN A 375 -17.35 1.93 7.03
CA GLN A 375 -15.99 1.40 7.08
C GLN A 375 -15.67 0.81 8.47
N TYR A 376 -16.06 1.51 9.53
CA TYR A 376 -15.91 1.04 10.90
C TYR A 376 -16.66 -0.28 11.13
N ASP A 377 -17.95 -0.34 10.74
CA ASP A 377 -18.79 -1.51 10.88
C ASP A 377 -18.28 -2.71 10.08
N LEU A 378 -17.80 -2.46 8.84
CA LEU A 378 -17.23 -3.48 7.99
C LEU A 378 -16.04 -4.18 8.66
N VAL A 379 -15.14 -3.41 9.25
CA VAL A 379 -13.94 -3.95 9.92
C VAL A 379 -14.28 -4.57 11.28
N GLN A 380 -15.16 -3.96 12.04
CA GLN A 380 -15.59 -4.45 13.36
C GLN A 380 -16.33 -5.79 13.29
N LYS A 381 -17.14 -5.99 12.25
CA LYS A 381 -17.95 -7.20 12.05
C LYS A 381 -17.20 -8.30 11.29
N ALA A 382 -16.03 -8.01 10.74
CA ALA A 382 -15.24 -8.98 9.98
C ALA A 382 -14.71 -10.09 10.90
N PRO A 383 -15.06 -11.37 10.65
CA PRO A 383 -14.46 -12.50 11.36
C PRO A 383 -12.95 -12.59 11.07
N SER A 384 -12.53 -12.18 9.87
CA SER A 384 -11.12 -12.09 9.45
C SER A 384 -10.86 -10.81 8.67
N PHE A 385 -9.68 -10.21 8.92
CA PHE A 385 -9.13 -9.14 8.10
C PHE A 385 -7.75 -9.57 7.59
N THR A 386 -7.71 -10.10 6.38
CA THR A 386 -6.49 -10.60 5.74
C THR A 386 -5.71 -9.44 5.14
N GLN A 387 -4.43 -9.32 5.52
CA GLN A 387 -3.53 -8.34 4.90
C GLN A 387 -3.32 -8.68 3.42
N SER A 388 -3.30 -7.64 2.56
CA SER A 388 -3.02 -7.80 1.14
C SER A 388 -1.78 -8.65 0.88
N TRP A 389 -1.89 -9.64 0.03
CA TRP A 389 -0.92 -10.75 -0.06
C TRP A 389 0.46 -10.32 -0.52
N ASP A 390 0.55 -9.33 -1.40
CA ASP A 390 1.83 -8.79 -1.84
C ASP A 390 2.60 -8.10 -0.70
N GLN A 391 1.88 -7.57 0.30
CA GLN A 391 2.45 -6.97 1.49
C GLN A 391 2.80 -8.04 2.53
N ALA A 392 1.89 -8.99 2.75
CA ALA A 392 2.04 -10.06 3.73
C ALA A 392 3.21 -11.01 3.37
N LEU A 393 3.38 -11.31 2.09
CA LEU A 393 4.44 -12.20 1.57
C LEU A 393 5.80 -11.50 1.40
N GLY A 394 5.83 -10.16 1.48
CA GLY A 394 7.05 -9.38 1.25
C GLY A 394 7.46 -9.28 -0.22
N LEU A 395 8.51 -8.51 -0.48
CA LEU A 395 8.90 -8.15 -1.85
C LEU A 395 9.39 -9.35 -2.66
N THR A 396 10.06 -10.30 -2.00
CA THR A 396 10.67 -11.48 -2.65
C THR A 396 9.63 -12.42 -3.25
N LEU A 397 8.48 -12.59 -2.61
CA LEU A 397 7.40 -13.46 -3.06
C LEU A 397 6.23 -12.68 -3.67
N GLY A 398 5.91 -11.52 -3.11
CA GLY A 398 4.78 -10.71 -3.55
C GLY A 398 4.97 -10.11 -4.95
N THR A 399 6.17 -9.63 -5.28
CA THR A 399 6.42 -9.06 -6.62
C THR A 399 6.28 -10.09 -7.76
N PRO A 400 6.88 -11.30 -7.69
CA PRO A 400 6.62 -12.34 -8.68
C PRO A 400 5.15 -12.77 -8.73
N LEU A 401 4.46 -12.86 -7.58
CA LEU A 401 3.03 -13.17 -7.54
C LEU A 401 2.19 -12.16 -8.34
N LEU A 402 2.43 -10.87 -8.15
CA LEU A 402 1.76 -9.80 -8.92
C LEU A 402 2.01 -9.96 -10.43
N THR A 403 3.21 -10.36 -10.82
CA THR A 403 3.54 -10.61 -12.24
C THR A 403 2.70 -11.75 -12.83
N GLU A 404 2.54 -12.84 -12.09
CA GLU A 404 1.74 -13.98 -12.57
C GLU A 404 0.23 -13.65 -12.60
N ILE A 405 -0.26 -12.88 -11.62
CA ILE A 405 -1.65 -12.37 -11.62
C ILE A 405 -1.89 -11.49 -12.86
N GLN A 406 -0.98 -10.56 -13.15
CA GLN A 406 -1.10 -9.70 -14.33
C GLN A 406 -1.14 -10.51 -15.63
N LYS A 407 -0.33 -11.57 -15.76
CA LYS A 407 -0.38 -12.47 -16.93
C LYS A 407 -1.73 -13.16 -17.06
N LEU A 408 -2.34 -13.58 -15.94
CA LEU A 408 -3.67 -14.20 -15.95
C LEU A 408 -4.73 -13.22 -16.46
N PHE A 409 -4.78 -12.00 -15.91
CA PHE A 409 -5.74 -10.98 -16.33
C PHE A 409 -5.56 -10.57 -17.79
N ASN A 410 -4.33 -10.45 -18.26
CA ASN A 410 -4.04 -10.09 -19.66
C ASN A 410 -4.15 -11.27 -20.65
N GLY A 411 -4.61 -12.44 -20.20
CA GLY A 411 -4.77 -13.63 -21.07
C GLY A 411 -3.45 -14.23 -21.55
N GLN A 412 -2.33 -13.92 -20.90
CA GLN A 412 -1.01 -14.44 -21.22
C GLN A 412 -0.72 -15.79 -20.54
N SER A 413 -1.55 -16.22 -19.61
CA SER A 413 -1.52 -17.53 -18.99
C SER A 413 -2.93 -18.11 -18.84
N SER A 414 -3.06 -19.44 -18.99
CA SER A 414 -4.29 -20.13 -18.60
C SER A 414 -4.40 -20.24 -17.07
N PRO A 415 -5.57 -20.54 -16.51
CA PRO A 415 -5.75 -20.83 -15.09
C PRO A 415 -4.77 -21.88 -14.55
N GLU A 416 -4.52 -22.95 -15.28
CA GLU A 416 -3.61 -24.04 -14.91
C GLU A 416 -2.14 -23.59 -14.99
N GLN A 417 -1.79 -22.78 -15.99
CA GLN A 417 -0.46 -22.19 -16.12
C GLN A 417 -0.20 -21.21 -14.98
N PHE A 418 -1.19 -20.41 -14.58
CA PHE A 418 -1.08 -19.51 -13.41
C PHE A 418 -0.74 -20.29 -12.14
N VAL A 419 -1.50 -21.35 -11.80
CA VAL A 419 -1.22 -22.18 -10.62
C VAL A 419 0.20 -22.76 -10.67
N SER A 420 0.61 -23.27 -11.83
CA SER A 420 1.95 -23.85 -12.03
C SER A 420 3.06 -22.81 -11.86
N ALA A 421 2.85 -21.59 -12.38
CA ALA A 421 3.81 -20.50 -12.31
C ALA A 421 3.96 -19.98 -10.86
N VAL A 422 2.85 -19.81 -10.13
CA VAL A 422 2.89 -19.37 -8.72
C VAL A 422 3.60 -20.41 -7.85
N LEU A 423 3.35 -21.71 -8.06
CA LEU A 423 4.09 -22.78 -7.36
C LEU A 423 5.60 -22.74 -7.62
N ALA A 424 6.03 -22.24 -8.78
CA ALA A 424 7.44 -22.15 -9.14
C ALA A 424 8.17 -20.95 -8.51
N ILE A 425 7.47 -19.97 -7.94
CA ILE A 425 8.08 -18.78 -7.33
C ILE A 425 9.02 -19.14 -6.16
N LYS A 426 8.65 -20.18 -5.39
CA LYS A 426 9.39 -20.62 -4.21
C LYS A 426 10.02 -22.01 -4.43
N LYS A 427 10.79 -22.16 -5.48
CA LYS A 427 11.60 -23.37 -5.69
C LYS A 427 13.06 -23.14 -5.34
#